data_d2d47f15932c085523480be017cce099
#
_entry.id   d2d47f15932c085523480be017cce099
#
_cell.length_a   1.000
_cell.length_b   1.000
_cell.length_c   1.000
_cell.angle_alpha   90.00
_cell.angle_beta   90.00
_cell.angle_gamma   90.00
#
_symmetry.space_group_name_H-M   'P 1'
#
loop_
_entity.id
_entity.type
_entity.pdbx_description
1 polymer ?
#
loop_
_entity_poly.entity_id
_entity_poly.type
_entity_poly.pdbx_seq_one_letter_code
_entity_poly.pdbx_strand_id
1 'polypeptide(L)'
;MAELITLARPYAKAAFERAKAQQALAEWAEVLNAAGQVAADEATRQLLTDPGLAEQKKADVILDCTGKSVSEEQRNFLTILADNRRLALLPEIATLFNSFRADLERTIDINVSSAFELTAEQQQKLAEALSRKLDRNVQIEAAVDKSLIGGLVVRTGDXVIDASVRGXLTKLAESLGS
;
A
#
# COMPACT_ATOMS: atom_id res chain seq x y z
N MET A 1 13.50 -12.80 -12.35
CA MET A 1 12.90 -12.54 -11.02
C MET A 1 12.67 -11.05 -10.81
N ALA A 2 13.74 -10.24 -10.76
CA ALA A 2 13.57 -8.81 -10.60
C ALA A 2 12.77 -8.19 -11.74
N GLU A 3 12.93 -8.74 -12.94
CA GLU A 3 12.20 -8.23 -14.09
C GLU A 3 10.71 -8.49 -13.98
N LEU A 4 10.33 -9.66 -13.45
CA LEU A 4 8.91 -9.97 -13.27
C LEU A 4 8.28 -9.05 -12.23
N ILE A 5 9.00 -8.77 -11.15
CA ILE A 5 8.52 -7.84 -10.14
C ILE A 5 8.34 -6.45 -10.73
N THR A 6 9.30 -6.01 -11.55
CA THR A 6 9.21 -4.70 -12.19
C THR A 6 8.00 -4.61 -13.12
N LEU A 7 7.74 -5.66 -13.89
CA LEU A 7 6.58 -5.69 -14.78
C LEU A 7 5.29 -5.76 -13.99
N ALA A 8 5.29 -6.46 -12.85
CA ALA A 8 4.08 -6.65 -12.07
C ALA A 8 3.70 -5.42 -11.26
N ARG A 9 4.67 -4.56 -10.92
CA ARG A 9 4.45 -3.48 -9.97
C ARG A 9 3.33 -2.53 -10.37
N PRO A 10 3.25 -2.03 -11.62
CA PRO A 10 2.14 -1.13 -11.93
C PRO A 10 0.78 -1.79 -11.83
N TYR A 11 0.69 -3.09 -12.16
CA TYR A 11 -0.58 -3.79 -12.01
C TYR A 11 -0.95 -3.98 -10.54
N ALA A 12 0.04 -4.35 -9.72
CA ALA A 12 -0.21 -4.51 -8.28
C ALA A 12 -0.62 -3.19 -7.65
N LYS A 13 0.03 -2.10 -8.06
CA LYS A 13 -0.29 -0.79 -7.52
C LYS A 13 -1.71 -0.38 -7.91
N ALA A 14 -2.09 -0.62 -9.17
CA ALA A 14 -3.43 -0.28 -9.62
C ALA A 14 -4.48 -1.07 -8.85
N ALA A 15 -4.25 -2.37 -8.66
CA ALA A 15 -5.17 -3.20 -7.90
C ALA A 15 -5.27 -2.73 -6.46
N PHE A 16 -4.14 -2.39 -5.87
CA PHE A 16 -4.10 -1.94 -4.47
C PHE A 16 -4.88 -0.63 -4.29
N GLU A 17 -4.66 0.33 -5.18
CA GLU A 17 -5.36 1.61 -5.09
C GLU A 17 -6.86 1.41 -5.26
N ARG A 18 -7.25 0.54 -6.18
CA ARG A 18 -8.68 0.28 -6.38
C ARG A 18 -9.29 -0.40 -5.16
N ALA A 19 -8.60 -1.39 -4.62
CA ALA A 19 -9.07 -2.11 -3.44
C ALA A 19 -9.18 -1.18 -2.24
N LYS A 20 -8.19 -0.29 -2.10
CA LYS A 20 -8.19 0.66 -1.01
C LYS A 20 -9.37 1.63 -1.12
N ALA A 21 -9.62 2.14 -2.33
CA ALA A 21 -10.72 3.07 -2.56
C ALA A 21 -12.07 2.43 -2.25
N GLN A 22 -12.20 1.13 -2.52
CA GLN A 22 -13.44 0.40 -2.25
C GLN A 22 -13.54 -0.10 -0.83
N GLN A 23 -12.50 0.06 -0.03
CA GLN A 23 -12.41 -0.52 1.31
C GLN A 23 -12.59 -2.03 1.26
N ALA A 24 -11.95 -2.65 0.27
CA ALA A 24 -12.08 -4.08 0.01
C ALA A 24 -10.72 -4.75 -0.11
N LEU A 25 -9.74 -4.31 0.70
CA LEU A 25 -8.39 -4.86 0.62
C LEU A 25 -8.35 -6.34 0.93
N ALA A 26 -9.10 -6.79 1.94
CA ALA A 26 -9.10 -8.21 2.30
C ALA A 26 -9.69 -9.06 1.18
N GLU A 27 -10.78 -8.61 0.58
CA GLU A 27 -11.42 -9.36 -0.50
C GLU A 27 -10.52 -9.44 -1.73
N TRP A 28 -9.89 -8.33 -2.09
CA TRP A 28 -8.95 -8.34 -3.21
C TRP A 28 -7.75 -9.23 -2.92
N ALA A 29 -7.25 -9.21 -1.69
CA ALA A 29 -6.13 -10.06 -1.32
C ALA A 29 -6.48 -11.54 -1.48
N GLU A 30 -7.69 -11.92 -1.06
CA GLU A 30 -8.12 -13.32 -1.20
C GLU A 30 -8.13 -13.75 -2.67
N VAL A 31 -8.70 -12.90 -3.54
CA VAL A 31 -8.81 -13.24 -4.95
C VAL A 31 -7.42 -13.28 -5.59
N LEU A 32 -6.59 -12.29 -5.31
CA LEU A 32 -5.26 -12.23 -5.92
C LEU A 32 -4.38 -13.36 -5.43
N ASN A 33 -4.45 -13.71 -4.15
CA ASN A 33 -3.66 -14.83 -3.64
C ASN A 33 -4.10 -16.14 -4.27
N ALA A 34 -5.41 -16.35 -4.39
CA ALA A 34 -5.91 -17.58 -5.01
C ALA A 34 -5.54 -17.61 -6.49
N ALA A 35 -5.71 -16.50 -7.20
CA ALA A 35 -5.36 -16.43 -8.61
C ALA A 35 -3.87 -16.63 -8.82
N GLY A 36 -3.06 -16.07 -7.92
CA GLY A 36 -1.62 -16.26 -8.00
C GLY A 36 -1.20 -17.71 -7.81
N GLN A 37 -1.85 -18.41 -6.88
CA GLN A 37 -1.56 -19.82 -6.68
C GLN A 37 -1.95 -20.63 -7.90
N VAL A 38 -3.10 -20.31 -8.50
CA VAL A 38 -3.54 -21.00 -9.70
C VAL A 38 -2.55 -20.74 -10.84
N ALA A 39 -2.15 -19.49 -11.01
CA ALA A 39 -1.25 -19.13 -12.11
C ALA A 39 0.14 -19.74 -11.93
N ALA A 40 0.54 -20.03 -10.70
CA ALA A 40 1.84 -20.65 -10.44
C ALA A 40 1.84 -22.15 -10.65
N ASP A 41 0.67 -22.75 -10.73
CA ASP A 41 0.57 -24.19 -10.95
C ASP A 41 1.09 -24.55 -12.33
N GLU A 42 1.80 -25.68 -12.42
CA GLU A 42 2.48 -26.04 -13.66
C GLU A 42 1.51 -26.22 -14.81
N ALA A 43 0.39 -26.87 -14.58
CA ALA A 43 -0.61 -27.08 -15.64
C ALA A 43 -1.16 -25.74 -16.13
N THR A 44 -1.41 -24.82 -15.21
CA THR A 44 -1.89 -23.49 -15.59
C THR A 44 -0.82 -22.71 -16.34
N ARG A 45 0.42 -22.83 -15.92
CA ARG A 45 1.50 -22.13 -16.63
C ARG A 45 1.59 -22.59 -18.06
N GLN A 46 1.44 -23.88 -18.30
CA GLN A 46 1.43 -24.39 -19.68
C GLN A 46 0.22 -23.86 -20.45
N LEU A 47 -0.93 -23.79 -19.80
CA LEU A 47 -2.13 -23.23 -20.41
C LEU A 47 -1.92 -21.77 -20.81
N LEU A 48 -1.26 -21.00 -19.95
CA LEU A 48 -1.05 -19.58 -20.21
C LEU A 48 -0.15 -19.33 -21.41
N THR A 49 0.71 -20.30 -21.76
CA THR A 49 1.60 -20.13 -22.91
C THR A 49 1.00 -20.72 -24.19
N ASP A 50 -0.19 -21.27 -24.13
CA ASP A 50 -0.82 -21.89 -25.30
C ASP A 50 -1.30 -20.81 -26.27
N PRO A 51 -0.71 -20.71 -27.46
CA PRO A 51 -1.15 -19.66 -28.41
C PRO A 51 -2.51 -19.95 -29.03
N GLY A 52 -2.98 -21.19 -28.93
CA GLY A 52 -4.28 -21.54 -29.46
C GLY A 52 -5.45 -21.19 -28.57
N LEU A 53 -5.18 -20.75 -27.35
CA LEU A 53 -6.24 -20.41 -26.40
C LEU A 53 -6.34 -18.90 -26.28
N ALA A 54 -7.57 -18.37 -26.39
CA ALA A 54 -7.78 -16.93 -26.29
C ALA A 54 -7.42 -16.44 -24.89
N GLU A 55 -6.88 -15.24 -24.81
CA GLU A 55 -6.43 -14.69 -23.54
C GLU A 55 -7.58 -14.58 -22.54
N GLN A 56 -8.76 -14.18 -23.01
CA GLN A 56 -9.89 -14.08 -22.10
C GLN A 56 -10.30 -15.45 -21.52
N LYS A 57 -10.16 -16.49 -22.33
CA LYS A 57 -10.43 -17.85 -21.82
C LYS A 57 -9.44 -18.23 -20.74
N LYS A 58 -8.19 -17.81 -20.89
CA LYS A 58 -7.20 -18.09 -19.86
C LYS A 58 -7.59 -17.40 -18.54
N ALA A 59 -8.06 -16.17 -18.62
CA ALA A 59 -8.52 -15.46 -17.42
C ALA A 59 -9.72 -16.18 -16.79
N ASP A 60 -10.65 -16.63 -17.61
CA ASP A 60 -11.83 -17.35 -17.12
C ASP A 60 -11.42 -18.62 -16.38
N VAL A 61 -10.46 -19.35 -16.93
CA VAL A 61 -9.99 -20.59 -16.28
C VAL A 61 -9.39 -20.29 -14.92
N ILE A 62 -8.55 -19.24 -14.85
CA ILE A 62 -7.94 -18.88 -13.57
C ILE A 62 -9.02 -18.53 -12.54
N LEU A 63 -10.00 -17.69 -12.95
CA LEU A 63 -11.04 -17.29 -12.02
C LEU A 63 -11.88 -18.48 -11.56
N ASP A 64 -12.21 -19.38 -12.47
CA ASP A 64 -12.97 -20.55 -12.10
C ASP A 64 -12.22 -21.42 -11.12
N CYS A 65 -10.89 -21.53 -11.29
CA CYS A 65 -10.07 -22.37 -10.42
C CYS A 65 -9.85 -21.76 -9.03
N THR A 66 -10.06 -20.47 -8.86
CA THR A 66 -9.88 -19.87 -7.53
C THR A 66 -10.94 -20.35 -6.54
N GLY A 67 -12.11 -20.71 -7.04
CA GLY A 67 -13.22 -21.07 -6.17
C GLY A 67 -13.75 -19.94 -5.33
N LYS A 68 -13.41 -18.71 -5.65
CA LYS A 68 -13.81 -17.54 -4.89
C LYS A 68 -14.92 -16.79 -5.60
N SER A 69 -15.71 -16.07 -4.82
CA SER A 69 -16.67 -15.14 -5.38
C SER A 69 -15.89 -13.89 -5.83
N VAL A 70 -16.02 -13.55 -7.10
CA VAL A 70 -15.21 -12.51 -7.71
C VAL A 70 -16.12 -11.38 -8.12
N SER A 71 -15.78 -10.15 -7.69
CA SER A 71 -16.54 -8.98 -8.08
C SER A 71 -16.29 -8.64 -9.54
N GLU A 72 -17.17 -7.79 -10.08
CA GLU A 72 -17.01 -7.36 -11.47
C GLU A 72 -15.69 -6.61 -11.66
N GLU A 73 -15.29 -5.80 -10.69
CA GLU A 73 -14.04 -5.06 -10.80
C GLU A 73 -12.82 -5.97 -10.72
N GLN A 74 -12.89 -7.00 -9.89
CA GLN A 74 -11.81 -7.98 -9.85
C GLN A 74 -11.72 -8.75 -11.17
N ARG A 75 -12.87 -9.09 -11.73
CA ARG A 75 -12.90 -9.75 -13.03
C ARG A 75 -12.33 -8.84 -14.12
N ASN A 76 -12.68 -7.56 -14.08
CA ASN A 76 -12.15 -6.59 -15.02
C ASN A 76 -10.64 -6.47 -14.92
N PHE A 77 -10.10 -6.54 -13.70
CA PHE A 77 -8.66 -6.49 -13.51
C PHE A 77 -7.98 -7.66 -14.21
N LEU A 78 -8.52 -8.86 -14.06
CA LEU A 78 -7.95 -10.00 -14.75
C LEU A 78 -8.13 -9.90 -16.26
N THR A 79 -9.21 -9.30 -16.72
CA THR A 79 -9.39 -9.05 -18.14
C THR A 79 -8.29 -8.14 -18.67
N ILE A 80 -7.93 -7.10 -17.93
CA ILE A 80 -6.85 -6.21 -18.33
C ILE A 80 -5.52 -6.97 -18.41
N LEU A 81 -5.26 -7.82 -17.41
CA LEU A 81 -4.06 -8.65 -17.45
C LEU A 81 -4.05 -9.56 -18.68
N ALA A 82 -5.20 -10.16 -18.98
CA ALA A 82 -5.32 -11.04 -20.15
C ALA A 82 -5.06 -10.28 -21.44
N ASP A 83 -5.68 -9.10 -21.57
CA ASP A 83 -5.51 -8.31 -22.78
C ASP A 83 -4.05 -7.91 -23.00
N ASN A 84 -3.30 -7.72 -21.94
CA ASN A 84 -1.89 -7.35 -22.02
C ASN A 84 -0.97 -8.55 -21.96
N ARG A 85 -1.52 -9.75 -21.93
CA ARG A 85 -0.75 -11.00 -21.85
C ARG A 85 0.15 -11.03 -20.60
N ARG A 86 -0.42 -10.60 -19.47
CA ARG A 86 0.31 -10.50 -18.21
C ARG A 86 -0.27 -11.40 -17.12
N LEU A 87 -1.12 -12.38 -17.49
CA LEU A 87 -1.70 -13.27 -16.47
C LEU A 87 -0.63 -14.05 -15.73
N ALA A 88 0.50 -14.34 -16.38
CA ALA A 88 1.58 -15.08 -15.73
C ALA A 88 2.24 -14.27 -14.61
N LEU A 89 1.97 -12.98 -14.51
CA LEU A 89 2.49 -12.14 -13.43
C LEU A 89 1.66 -12.20 -12.16
N LEU A 90 0.54 -12.91 -12.17
CA LEU A 90 -0.34 -12.95 -10.99
C LEU A 90 0.38 -13.34 -9.70
N PRO A 91 1.30 -14.32 -9.68
CA PRO A 91 2.00 -14.60 -8.42
C PRO A 91 2.78 -13.39 -7.90
N GLU A 92 3.49 -12.68 -8.79
CA GLU A 92 4.23 -11.49 -8.39
C GLU A 92 3.30 -10.35 -7.99
N ILE A 93 2.17 -10.21 -8.70
CA ILE A 93 1.18 -9.19 -8.36
C ILE A 93 0.62 -9.45 -6.96
N ALA A 94 0.31 -10.70 -6.63
CA ALA A 94 -0.20 -11.04 -5.31
C ALA A 94 0.83 -10.73 -4.23
N THR A 95 2.08 -11.07 -4.47
CA THR A 95 3.15 -10.81 -3.51
C THR A 95 3.28 -9.32 -3.26
N LEU A 96 3.28 -8.51 -4.32
CA LEU A 96 3.39 -7.06 -4.17
C LEU A 96 2.16 -6.47 -3.48
N PHE A 97 0.97 -6.94 -3.82
CA PHE A 97 -0.25 -6.47 -3.18
C PHE A 97 -0.18 -6.69 -1.67
N ASN A 98 0.24 -7.89 -1.25
CA ASN A 98 0.35 -8.20 0.17
C ASN A 98 1.40 -7.32 0.84
N SER A 99 2.48 -7.02 0.14
CA SER A 99 3.52 -6.13 0.67
C SER A 99 2.97 -4.71 0.86
N PHE A 100 2.23 -4.20 -0.13
CA PHE A 100 1.62 -2.87 -0.01
C PHE A 100 0.63 -2.84 1.15
N ARG A 101 -0.12 -3.91 1.33
CA ARG A 101 -1.10 -3.98 2.40
C ARG A 101 -0.42 -3.98 3.77
N ALA A 102 0.67 -4.74 3.90
CA ALA A 102 1.42 -4.76 5.15
C ALA A 102 2.01 -3.38 5.46
N ASP A 103 2.52 -2.70 4.44
CA ASP A 103 3.05 -1.35 4.63
C ASP A 103 1.96 -0.39 5.09
N LEU A 104 0.78 -0.50 4.50
CA LEU A 104 -0.34 0.36 4.90
C LEU A 104 -0.73 0.11 6.36
N GLU A 105 -0.77 -1.15 6.76
CA GLU A 105 -1.15 -1.49 8.13
C GLU A 105 -0.14 -0.97 9.14
N ARG A 106 1.13 -0.83 8.75
CA ARG A 106 2.17 -0.31 9.62
C ARG A 106 2.32 1.20 9.52
N THR A 107 1.55 1.86 8.68
CA THR A 107 1.63 3.31 8.49
C THR A 107 0.58 3.98 9.35
N ILE A 108 0.98 5.02 10.07
CA ILE A 108 0.04 5.86 10.81
C ILE A 108 0.12 7.28 10.31
N ASP A 109 -1.02 7.95 10.33
CA ASP A 109 -1.12 9.35 9.96
C ASP A 109 -1.02 10.20 11.20
N ILE A 110 -0.12 11.18 11.15
CA ILE A 110 0.11 12.07 12.28
C ILE A 110 -0.16 13.48 11.82
N ASN A 111 -1.02 14.17 12.55
CA ASN A 111 -1.31 15.57 12.31
C ASN A 111 -0.42 16.40 13.23
N VAL A 112 0.33 17.32 12.63
CA VAL A 112 1.22 18.20 13.37
C VAL A 112 0.75 19.62 13.17
N SER A 113 0.41 20.30 14.26
CA SER A 113 0.08 21.70 14.26
C SER A 113 1.23 22.46 14.86
N SER A 114 1.68 23.52 14.20
CA SER A 114 2.78 24.32 14.71
C SER A 114 2.44 25.80 14.57
N ALA A 115 3.14 26.61 15.36
CA ALA A 115 2.94 28.04 15.31
C ALA A 115 3.49 28.66 14.04
N PHE A 116 4.33 27.96 13.31
CA PHE A 116 4.93 28.45 12.08
C PHE A 116 4.96 27.32 11.05
N GLU A 117 5.15 27.69 9.80
CA GLU A 117 5.15 26.72 8.72
C GLU A 117 6.43 25.88 8.75
N LEU A 118 6.26 24.56 8.71
CA LEU A 118 7.38 23.66 8.66
C LEU A 118 7.88 23.50 7.23
N THR A 119 9.19 23.55 7.05
CA THR A 119 9.76 23.26 5.75
C THR A 119 9.66 21.77 5.43
N ALA A 120 9.85 21.42 4.15
CA ALA A 120 9.83 20.03 3.77
C ALA A 120 10.91 19.24 4.49
N GLU A 121 12.08 19.82 4.68
CA GLU A 121 13.17 19.17 5.40
C GLU A 121 12.81 18.95 6.85
N GLN A 122 12.19 19.92 7.50
CA GLN A 122 11.76 19.79 8.88
C GLN A 122 10.68 18.69 9.01
N GLN A 123 9.75 18.66 8.08
CA GLN A 123 8.71 17.61 8.11
C GLN A 123 9.32 16.23 7.95
N GLN A 124 10.29 16.10 7.06
CA GLN A 124 10.94 14.82 6.83
C GLN A 124 11.70 14.36 8.08
N LYS A 125 12.44 15.25 8.71
CA LYS A 125 13.18 14.90 9.92
C LYS A 125 12.23 14.52 11.05
N LEU A 126 11.13 15.24 11.17
CA LEU A 126 10.13 14.92 12.19
C LEU A 126 9.51 13.55 11.93
N ALA A 127 9.19 13.26 10.67
CA ALA A 127 8.63 11.97 10.32
C ALA A 127 9.61 10.84 10.63
N GLU A 128 10.88 11.03 10.35
CA GLU A 128 11.89 10.01 10.64
C GLU A 128 12.03 9.78 12.14
N ALA A 129 12.03 10.86 12.92
CA ALA A 129 12.15 10.73 14.37
C ALA A 129 10.94 10.02 14.96
N LEU A 130 9.73 10.38 14.52
CA LEU A 130 8.52 9.73 15.01
C LEU A 130 8.45 8.29 14.55
N SER A 131 8.92 8.00 13.34
CA SER A 131 8.93 6.65 12.82
C SER A 131 9.81 5.75 13.70
N ARG A 132 10.98 6.25 14.08
CA ARG A 132 11.86 5.48 14.95
C ARG A 132 11.26 5.28 16.34
N LYS A 133 10.64 6.32 16.88
CA LYS A 133 10.10 6.24 18.22
C LYS A 133 8.90 5.31 18.30
N LEU A 134 8.03 5.35 17.28
CA LEU A 134 6.79 4.57 17.28
C LEU A 134 6.94 3.22 16.61
N ASP A 135 8.07 2.98 15.93
CA ASP A 135 8.31 1.76 15.16
C ASP A 135 7.21 1.55 14.12
N ARG A 136 6.85 2.63 13.45
CA ARG A 136 5.81 2.63 12.42
C ARG A 136 6.22 3.57 11.31
N ASN A 137 5.70 3.33 10.12
CA ASN A 137 5.82 4.30 9.05
C ASN A 137 4.91 5.48 9.35
N VAL A 138 5.43 6.68 9.23
CA VAL A 138 4.71 7.88 9.65
C VAL A 138 4.48 8.78 8.44
N GLN A 139 3.23 9.20 8.26
CA GLN A 139 2.86 10.24 7.31
C GLN A 139 2.40 11.46 8.08
N ILE A 140 3.03 12.59 7.80
CA ILE A 140 2.76 13.82 8.54
C ILE A 140 1.89 14.73 7.68
N GLU A 141 0.81 15.23 8.28
CA GLU A 141 0.06 16.35 7.73
C GLU A 141 0.32 17.54 8.62
N ALA A 142 0.99 18.54 8.07
CA ALA A 142 1.36 19.72 8.83
C ALA A 142 0.33 20.82 8.62
N ALA A 143 0.01 21.51 9.69
CA ALA A 143 -0.88 22.68 9.66
C ALA A 143 -0.29 23.76 10.52
N VAL A 144 -0.58 25.01 10.14
CA VAL A 144 -0.12 26.16 10.90
C VAL A 144 -1.25 26.62 11.79
N ASP A 145 -0.96 26.75 13.08
CA ASP A 145 -1.91 27.25 14.06
C ASP A 145 -1.22 28.37 14.84
N LYS A 146 -1.51 29.58 14.46
CA LYS A 146 -0.83 30.75 15.06
C LYS A 146 -1.26 30.99 16.50
N SER A 147 -2.30 30.31 16.95
CA SER A 147 -2.68 30.44 18.37
C SER A 147 -1.71 29.70 19.28
N LEU A 148 -0.90 28.79 18.73
CA LEU A 148 0.12 28.12 19.52
C LEU A 148 1.29 29.05 19.77
N ILE A 149 1.77 29.02 21.01
CA ILE A 149 2.90 29.87 21.40
C ILE A 149 4.15 29.01 21.41
N GLY A 150 4.82 28.97 20.27
CA GLY A 150 6.11 28.33 20.16
C GLY A 150 6.12 26.83 20.39
N GLY A 151 5.07 26.15 19.98
CA GLY A 151 5.00 24.72 20.21
C GLY A 151 4.51 23.97 19.01
N LEU A 152 4.57 22.65 19.13
CA LEU A 152 3.97 21.73 18.20
C LEU A 152 2.93 20.90 18.94
N VAL A 153 1.84 20.57 18.24
CA VAL A 153 0.88 19.62 18.76
C VAL A 153 0.86 18.45 17.79
N VAL A 154 1.12 17.27 18.29
CA VAL A 154 1.19 16.06 17.49
C VAL A 154 -0.01 15.19 17.83
N ARG A 155 -0.82 14.86 16.82
CA ARG A 155 -2.02 14.06 17.01
C ARG A 155 -1.92 12.80 16.18
N THR A 156 -2.15 11.67 16.81
CA THR A 156 -2.16 10.38 16.13
C THR A 156 -3.54 9.77 16.31
N GLY A 157 -4.34 9.79 15.24
CA GLY A 157 -5.66 9.22 15.33
C GLY A 157 -6.44 9.77 16.50
N ASP A 158 -6.70 8.90 17.47
CA ASP A 158 -7.40 9.32 18.67
C ASP A 158 -6.49 9.87 19.75
N UNK A 159 -5.36 9.74 19.67
CA UNK A 159 -4.58 10.11 20.60
C UNK A 159 -4.04 11.36 20.33
N VAL A 160 -4.23 12.07 21.08
CA VAL A 160 -3.56 13.34 21.03
C VAL A 160 -2.29 13.25 21.86
N ILE A 161 -1.18 13.26 21.18
CA ILE A 161 0.07 13.43 21.90
C ILE A 161 0.27 14.93 21.99
N ASP A 162 -0.14 15.47 23.10
CA ASP A 162 0.00 16.89 23.30
C ASP A 162 1.47 17.20 23.47
N ALA A 163 2.01 17.81 22.47
CA ALA A 163 3.41 18.17 22.52
C ALA A 163 3.58 19.56 23.10
N SER A 164 2.58 20.11 23.68
CA SER A 164 2.75 21.19 24.63
C SER A 164 3.47 20.66 25.85
N VAL A 165 3.61 19.38 25.93
CA VAL A 165 4.68 18.82 26.70
C VAL A 165 5.95 19.29 26.02
N ARG A 166 6.42 20.44 26.38
CA ARG A 166 7.66 21.00 25.83
C ARG A 166 8.80 20.01 25.91
N GLY A 167 8.75 19.15 26.90
CA GLY A 167 9.73 18.10 27.07
C GLY A 167 9.86 17.14 25.88
N UNK A 168 8.84 16.85 25.50
CA UNK A 168 8.87 15.99 24.51
C UNK A 168 9.32 16.53 23.31
N LEU A 169 8.81 17.53 23.14
CA LEU A 169 9.24 18.24 21.95
C LEU A 169 10.69 18.60 21.98
N THR A 170 11.16 18.99 23.13
CA THR A 170 12.56 19.30 23.29
C THR A 170 13.41 18.08 22.96
N LYS A 171 12.99 16.92 23.41
CA LYS A 171 13.71 15.69 23.10
C LYS A 171 13.66 15.40 21.60
N LEU A 172 12.50 15.61 20.97
CA LEU A 172 12.39 15.45 19.55
C LEU A 172 13.27 16.44 18.80
N ALA A 173 13.25 17.69 19.24
CA ALA A 173 14.07 18.73 18.64
C ALA A 173 15.56 18.40 18.78
N GLU A 174 15.95 17.90 19.92
CA GLU A 174 17.36 17.51 20.14
C GLU A 174 17.74 16.35 19.23
N SER A 175 16.86 15.38 19.09
CA SER A 175 17.14 14.25 18.22
C SER A 175 17.14 14.68 16.75
N LEU A 176 16.41 15.71 16.39
CA LEU A 176 16.41 16.25 15.04
C LEU A 176 17.60 17.19 14.78
N GLY A 177 18.01 17.93 15.79
CA GLY A 177 19.01 18.96 15.64
C GLY A 177 20.43 18.47 15.69
N SER A 178 20.64 17.24 16.12
CA SER A 178 22.01 16.71 16.22
C SER A 178 22.39 15.80 15.03
#